data_63055a8cd3c73c2568736377f6035b26
#
_entry.id   63055a8cd3c73c2568736377f6035b26
#
_cell.length_a   1.000
_cell.length_b   1.000
_cell.length_c   1.000
_cell.angle_alpha   90.00
_cell.angle_beta   90.00
_cell.angle_gamma   90.00
#
_symmetry.space_group_name_H-M   'P 1'
#
loop_
_entity.id
_entity.type
_entity.pdbx_description
1 polymer ?
#
loop_
_entity_poly.entity_id
_entity_poly.type
_entity_poly.pdbx_seq_one_letter_code
_entity_poly.pdbx_strand_id
1 'polypeptide(L)'
;MSALLKPRLDAPLPDSHWAASAVTGPETGPLDGSVRVDVAVVGAGVTGLSTAIHLAEQGVRVAVLEAREPGFGGSGRNNGQIIPTLSRLDPVNLTAAYGEAKGSALARMVGGSAALVFDLIERYQMRCDGVQKGWIQPAHRPGRMKAAEQRVAQWRALGAEVALLDAAQTERALGTRFWHGAMVAPTGGHVNPLSLAREMARAALGLGVAIHSDTPVVSIGRAGTGWTLTTPRGSVTADRVVLATNAYTDDLWPGLRRSVVPVLNFQMVTEPLPAALRASVLPSDMACSDTRGDLHFFRWTADNRLVSGCTLVRSADAERRARERTRERIRRVFPQIGNPAIARSWSGHLAMTADFRPHFHELAPGVTGAVGYNGRGMALGTAVGRELARHATGTGAQELALPFTPVKPLPFHDLVTRFSRLYMLHLRRLDRTD
;
A
#
# COMPACT_ATOMS: atom_id res chain seq x y z
N MET A 1 6.49 -22.38 -13.28
CA MET A 1 5.37 -22.12 -12.33
C MET A 1 5.77 -21.39 -11.05
N SER A 2 7.02 -21.49 -10.61
CA SER A 2 7.55 -20.85 -9.37
C SER A 2 7.73 -19.33 -9.46
N ALA A 3 8.06 -18.80 -10.62
CA ALA A 3 8.46 -17.39 -10.82
C ALA A 3 7.36 -16.34 -10.55
N LEU A 4 6.07 -16.71 -10.63
CA LEU A 4 4.95 -15.80 -10.35
C LEU A 4 4.58 -15.69 -8.86
N LEU A 5 5.22 -16.49 -8.00
CA LEU A 5 4.87 -16.57 -6.59
C LEU A 5 5.78 -15.74 -5.69
N LYS A 6 6.98 -15.41 -6.16
CA LYS A 6 7.95 -14.62 -5.39
C LYS A 6 8.19 -13.28 -6.07
N PRO A 7 8.28 -12.19 -5.31
CA PRO A 7 8.73 -10.91 -5.85
C PRO A 7 10.11 -11.08 -6.51
N ARG A 8 10.30 -10.43 -7.64
CA ARG A 8 11.58 -10.45 -8.37
C ARG A 8 12.20 -9.06 -8.35
N LEU A 9 13.37 -8.96 -7.77
CA LEU A 9 14.17 -7.74 -7.78
C LEU A 9 15.08 -7.66 -9.02
N ASP A 10 15.34 -8.78 -9.69
CA ASP A 10 16.15 -8.88 -10.90
C ASP A 10 15.41 -8.47 -12.20
N ALA A 11 14.08 -8.35 -12.16
CA ALA A 11 13.29 -7.89 -13.29
C ALA A 11 13.31 -6.35 -13.41
N PRO A 12 13.15 -5.77 -14.62
CA PRO A 12 12.98 -4.33 -14.77
C PRO A 12 11.65 -3.85 -14.17
N LEU A 13 11.51 -2.53 -14.04
CA LEU A 13 10.20 -1.92 -13.74
C LEU A 13 9.20 -2.36 -14.82
N PRO A 14 7.99 -2.80 -14.47
CA PRO A 14 7.03 -3.26 -15.47
C PRO A 14 6.61 -2.12 -16.41
N ASP A 15 6.30 -2.44 -17.66
CA ASP A 15 5.63 -1.53 -18.60
C ASP A 15 4.21 -1.26 -18.12
N SER A 16 4.10 -0.45 -17.08
CA SER A 16 2.85 -0.04 -16.46
C SER A 16 2.41 1.33 -16.96
N HIS A 17 1.14 1.64 -16.77
CA HIS A 17 0.68 3.01 -16.99
C HIS A 17 1.44 4.01 -16.10
N TRP A 18 1.77 3.60 -14.89
CA TRP A 18 2.53 4.44 -13.95
C TRP A 18 3.94 4.71 -14.45
N ALA A 19 4.64 3.71 -14.98
CA ALA A 19 5.98 3.91 -15.56
C ALA A 19 5.95 4.87 -16.75
N ALA A 20 4.87 4.82 -17.56
CA ALA A 20 4.70 5.68 -18.73
C ALA A 20 4.26 7.11 -18.41
N SER A 21 3.58 7.35 -17.29
CA SER A 21 2.97 8.65 -16.93
C SER A 21 3.56 9.31 -15.69
N ALA A 22 4.40 8.61 -14.94
CA ALA A 22 5.00 9.18 -13.74
C ALA A 22 6.03 10.27 -14.06
N VAL A 23 6.18 11.20 -13.13
CA VAL A 23 7.29 12.15 -13.16
C VAL A 23 8.63 11.40 -13.22
N THR A 24 9.63 12.02 -13.83
CA THR A 24 11.01 11.47 -13.82
C THR A 24 11.47 11.28 -12.38
N GLY A 25 12.07 10.12 -12.08
CA GLY A 25 12.65 9.86 -10.77
C GLY A 25 13.79 10.83 -10.45
N PRO A 26 14.09 11.07 -9.18
CA PRO A 26 15.30 11.81 -8.81
C PRO A 26 16.55 10.99 -9.18
N GLU A 27 17.63 11.67 -9.45
CA GLU A 27 18.92 11.02 -9.65
C GLU A 27 19.42 10.46 -8.31
N THR A 28 19.60 9.14 -8.27
CA THR A 28 20.11 8.40 -7.11
C THR A 28 21.03 7.30 -7.63
N GLY A 29 22.29 7.37 -7.24
CA GLY A 29 23.30 6.37 -7.64
C GLY A 29 23.45 5.26 -6.59
N PRO A 30 24.17 4.16 -6.93
CA PRO A 30 24.50 3.14 -5.96
C PRO A 30 25.45 3.68 -4.89
N LEU A 31 25.40 3.06 -3.71
CA LEU A 31 26.37 3.31 -2.67
C LEU A 31 27.76 2.85 -3.13
N ASP A 32 28.75 3.70 -2.98
CA ASP A 32 30.16 3.38 -3.23
C ASP A 32 30.98 3.72 -1.97
N GLY A 33 31.72 2.75 -1.43
CA GLY A 33 32.47 2.89 -0.20
C GLY A 33 31.63 2.75 1.08
N SER A 34 32.12 3.35 2.17
CA SER A 34 31.49 3.20 3.50
C SER A 34 31.04 4.55 4.03
N VAL A 35 29.81 4.58 4.55
CA VAL A 35 29.22 5.77 5.16
C VAL A 35 28.72 5.48 6.58
N ARG A 36 28.67 6.52 7.42
CA ARG A 36 28.06 6.47 8.74
C ARG A 36 26.90 7.45 8.83
N VAL A 37 25.77 6.95 9.30
CA VAL A 37 24.54 7.73 9.55
C VAL A 37 23.95 7.40 10.92
N ASP A 38 22.95 8.14 11.35
CA ASP A 38 22.25 7.85 12.60
C ASP A 38 21.20 6.75 12.38
N VAL A 39 20.50 6.78 11.24
CA VAL A 39 19.48 5.78 10.88
C VAL A 39 19.67 5.30 9.43
N ALA A 40 19.73 4.00 9.23
CA ALA A 40 19.67 3.36 7.92
C ALA A 40 18.26 2.80 7.67
N VAL A 41 17.69 3.11 6.50
CA VAL A 41 16.37 2.62 6.07
C VAL A 41 16.55 1.69 4.89
N VAL A 42 16.02 0.47 4.95
CA VAL A 42 16.07 -0.51 3.86
C VAL A 42 14.75 -0.52 3.12
N GLY A 43 14.78 -0.05 1.87
CA GLY A 43 13.65 0.07 0.96
C GLY A 43 13.14 1.49 0.80
N ALA A 44 13.09 1.97 -0.46
CA ALA A 44 12.57 3.28 -0.87
C ALA A 44 11.11 3.19 -1.39
N GLY A 45 10.27 2.42 -0.70
CA GLY A 45 8.82 2.48 -0.83
C GLY A 45 8.23 3.60 0.05
N VAL A 46 6.90 3.78 0.01
CA VAL A 46 6.22 4.85 0.79
C VAL A 46 6.53 4.80 2.29
N THR A 47 6.68 3.61 2.88
CA THR A 47 7.02 3.48 4.31
C THR A 47 8.44 3.97 4.59
N GLY A 48 9.42 3.50 3.83
CA GLY A 48 10.82 3.90 4.02
C GLY A 48 11.05 5.37 3.74
N LEU A 49 10.46 5.89 2.66
CA LEU A 49 10.56 7.33 2.31
C LEU A 49 9.86 8.22 3.32
N SER A 50 8.67 7.80 3.82
CA SER A 50 8.01 8.53 4.91
C SER A 50 8.85 8.52 6.19
N THR A 51 9.46 7.38 6.54
CA THR A 51 10.38 7.30 7.68
C THR A 51 11.55 8.29 7.50
N ALA A 52 12.17 8.27 6.32
CA ALA A 52 13.32 9.12 6.03
C ALA A 52 12.98 10.62 6.06
N ILE A 53 11.84 11.03 5.49
CA ILE A 53 11.36 12.41 5.55
C ILE A 53 11.19 12.87 7.00
N HIS A 54 10.41 12.12 7.81
CA HIS A 54 10.11 12.52 9.19
C HIS A 54 11.33 12.47 10.12
N LEU A 55 12.34 11.65 9.81
CA LEU A 55 13.64 11.67 10.50
C LEU A 55 14.46 12.93 10.13
N ALA A 56 14.54 13.21 8.82
CA ALA A 56 15.30 14.36 8.33
C ALA A 56 14.69 15.69 8.75
N GLU A 57 13.35 15.80 8.85
CA GLU A 57 12.67 16.97 9.45
C GLU A 57 13.10 17.24 10.90
N GLN A 58 13.63 16.22 11.59
CA GLN A 58 14.15 16.33 12.96
C GLN A 58 15.69 16.46 13.00
N GLY A 59 16.34 16.67 11.85
CA GLY A 59 17.80 16.82 11.76
C GLY A 59 18.59 15.51 11.88
N VAL A 60 17.95 14.34 11.79
CA VAL A 60 18.61 13.04 11.85
C VAL A 60 19.29 12.73 10.51
N ARG A 61 20.53 12.25 10.54
CA ARG A 61 21.26 11.82 9.33
C ARG A 61 20.75 10.46 8.90
N VAL A 62 20.19 10.38 7.70
CA VAL A 62 19.52 9.18 7.17
C VAL A 62 20.15 8.72 5.86
N ALA A 63 20.38 7.42 5.72
CA ALA A 63 20.62 6.77 4.43
C ALA A 63 19.49 5.79 4.12
N VAL A 64 18.93 5.88 2.90
CA VAL A 64 17.96 4.93 2.36
C VAL A 64 18.67 4.04 1.35
N LEU A 65 18.62 2.72 1.56
CA LEU A 65 19.21 1.70 0.69
C LEU A 65 18.09 1.00 -0.08
N GLU A 66 18.04 1.21 -1.37
CA GLU A 66 17.02 0.64 -2.27
C GLU A 66 17.68 -0.32 -3.25
N ALA A 67 17.17 -1.53 -3.33
CA ALA A 67 17.72 -2.56 -4.21
C ALA A 67 17.60 -2.22 -5.71
N ARG A 68 16.67 -1.33 -6.07
CA ARG A 68 16.43 -0.89 -7.45
C ARG A 68 16.29 0.64 -7.50
N GLU A 69 15.10 1.16 -7.70
CA GLU A 69 14.79 2.59 -7.75
C GLU A 69 13.64 2.94 -6.78
N PRO A 70 13.51 4.18 -6.31
CA PRO A 70 12.40 4.59 -5.47
C PRO A 70 11.04 4.24 -6.08
N GLY A 71 10.22 3.51 -5.30
CA GLY A 71 8.91 3.05 -5.74
C GLY A 71 8.90 1.76 -6.58
N PHE A 72 10.04 1.12 -6.85
CA PHE A 72 10.12 -0.11 -7.64
C PHE A 72 9.17 -1.22 -7.17
N GLY A 73 9.01 -1.39 -5.87
CA GLY A 73 8.17 -2.42 -5.25
C GLY A 73 6.65 -2.15 -5.38
N GLY A 74 5.88 -2.65 -4.42
CA GLY A 74 4.42 -2.48 -4.38
C GLY A 74 3.97 -1.02 -4.36
N SER A 75 4.81 -0.11 -3.88
CA SER A 75 4.50 1.33 -3.80
C SER A 75 4.26 1.97 -5.17
N GLY A 76 5.02 1.61 -6.20
CA GLY A 76 4.82 2.17 -7.55
C GLY A 76 3.99 1.27 -8.48
N ARG A 77 3.45 0.15 -8.00
CA ARG A 77 2.71 -0.82 -8.83
C ARG A 77 1.23 -0.95 -8.48
N ASN A 78 0.79 -0.38 -7.36
CA ASN A 78 -0.59 -0.49 -6.87
C ASN A 78 -1.57 0.40 -7.68
N ASN A 79 -2.85 0.38 -7.31
CA ASN A 79 -3.88 1.16 -8.01
C ASN A 79 -3.89 2.66 -7.67
N GLY A 80 -3.06 3.11 -6.75
CA GLY A 80 -2.95 4.52 -6.34
C GLY A 80 -4.06 5.02 -5.44
N GLN A 81 -4.90 4.16 -4.87
CA GLN A 81 -5.94 4.59 -3.92
C GLN A 81 -5.33 4.89 -2.55
N ILE A 82 -5.69 6.04 -1.98
CA ILE A 82 -5.32 6.48 -0.63
C ILE A 82 -6.52 6.22 0.29
N ILE A 83 -6.40 5.20 1.14
CA ILE A 83 -7.53 4.63 1.86
C ILE A 83 -7.29 4.67 3.37
N PRO A 84 -8.08 5.44 4.15
CA PRO A 84 -7.91 5.60 5.60
C PRO A 84 -8.60 4.51 6.43
N THR A 85 -8.57 3.26 5.98
CA THR A 85 -9.15 2.13 6.72
C THR A 85 -8.34 0.86 6.51
N LEU A 86 -8.52 -0.14 7.37
CA LEU A 86 -7.99 -1.47 7.15
C LEU A 86 -8.87 -2.29 6.19
N SER A 87 -8.30 -3.32 5.59
CA SER A 87 -8.96 -4.11 4.54
C SER A 87 -10.17 -4.90 5.06
N ARG A 88 -10.02 -5.57 6.20
CA ARG A 88 -11.01 -6.50 6.76
C ARG A 88 -11.24 -6.33 8.24
N LEU A 89 -10.62 -5.32 8.84
CA LEU A 89 -10.67 -5.05 10.26
C LEU A 89 -11.25 -3.67 10.49
N ASP A 90 -12.00 -3.56 11.54
CA ASP A 90 -12.56 -2.33 12.06
C ASP A 90 -12.01 -2.04 13.46
N PRO A 91 -12.21 -0.85 14.04
CA PRO A 91 -11.68 -0.49 15.35
C PRO A 91 -11.88 -1.53 16.43
N VAL A 92 -13.07 -2.16 16.51
CA VAL A 92 -13.36 -3.20 17.49
C VAL A 92 -12.40 -4.41 17.39
N ASN A 93 -11.95 -4.76 16.20
CA ASN A 93 -10.99 -5.87 16.03
C ASN A 93 -9.60 -5.49 16.54
N LEU A 94 -9.24 -4.21 16.46
CA LEU A 94 -7.97 -3.70 16.96
C LEU A 94 -7.96 -3.60 18.48
N THR A 95 -9.04 -3.09 19.08
CA THR A 95 -9.18 -3.02 20.54
C THR A 95 -9.25 -4.41 21.17
N ALA A 96 -9.94 -5.35 20.53
CA ALA A 96 -9.95 -6.75 20.95
C ALA A 96 -8.56 -7.42 20.90
N ALA A 97 -7.73 -7.04 19.91
CA ALA A 97 -6.41 -7.64 19.73
C ALA A 97 -5.30 -7.03 20.61
N TYR A 98 -5.36 -5.71 20.85
CA TYR A 98 -4.26 -4.95 21.45
C TYR A 98 -4.67 -4.18 22.74
N GLY A 99 -5.90 -4.37 23.21
CA GLY A 99 -6.48 -3.60 24.31
C GLY A 99 -6.98 -2.22 23.88
N GLU A 100 -7.83 -1.61 24.71
CA GLU A 100 -8.53 -0.38 24.36
C GLU A 100 -7.56 0.77 23.98
N ALA A 101 -6.57 1.04 24.81
CA ALA A 101 -5.66 2.16 24.59
C ALA A 101 -4.86 2.02 23.27
N LYS A 102 -4.18 0.88 23.08
CA LYS A 102 -3.31 0.64 21.91
C LYS A 102 -4.12 0.41 20.64
N GLY A 103 -5.23 -0.35 20.71
CA GLY A 103 -6.12 -0.59 19.58
C GLY A 103 -6.77 0.67 19.07
N SER A 104 -7.25 1.54 19.96
CA SER A 104 -7.82 2.85 19.59
C SER A 104 -6.77 3.82 19.06
N ALA A 105 -5.54 3.82 19.60
CA ALA A 105 -4.45 4.62 19.06
C ALA A 105 -4.08 4.20 17.62
N LEU A 106 -3.98 2.88 17.38
CA LEU A 106 -3.74 2.33 16.04
C LEU A 106 -4.89 2.68 15.08
N ALA A 107 -6.15 2.55 15.52
CA ALA A 107 -7.31 2.89 14.70
C ALA A 107 -7.33 4.40 14.34
N ARG A 108 -7.06 5.30 15.29
CA ARG A 108 -6.94 6.75 15.01
C ARG A 108 -5.81 7.05 14.02
N MET A 109 -4.64 6.41 14.17
CA MET A 109 -3.55 6.55 13.21
C MET A 109 -3.97 6.10 11.80
N VAL A 110 -4.67 4.97 11.68
CA VAL A 110 -5.21 4.49 10.40
C VAL A 110 -6.22 5.48 9.83
N GLY A 111 -7.18 5.97 10.64
CA GLY A 111 -8.19 6.95 10.20
C GLY A 111 -7.59 8.25 9.69
N GLY A 112 -6.50 8.75 10.31
CA GLY A 112 -5.78 9.96 9.88
C GLY A 112 -4.75 9.74 8.77
N SER A 113 -4.53 8.50 8.34
CA SER A 113 -3.41 8.17 7.45
C SER A 113 -3.53 8.76 6.04
N ALA A 114 -4.74 8.92 5.52
CA ALA A 114 -4.95 9.53 4.19
C ALA A 114 -4.68 11.03 4.22
N ALA A 115 -5.15 11.74 5.23
CA ALA A 115 -4.84 13.15 5.42
C ALA A 115 -3.31 13.38 5.44
N LEU A 116 -2.57 12.56 6.18
CA LEU A 116 -1.10 12.66 6.20
C LEU A 116 -0.46 12.55 4.81
N VAL A 117 -1.00 11.69 3.93
CA VAL A 117 -0.45 11.60 2.55
C VAL A 117 -0.66 12.90 1.81
N PHE A 118 -1.88 13.48 1.87
CA PHE A 118 -2.19 14.72 1.18
C PHE A 118 -1.50 15.92 1.81
N ASP A 119 -1.30 15.95 3.13
CA ASP A 119 -0.48 16.97 3.82
C ASP A 119 0.98 16.94 3.33
N LEU A 120 1.56 15.76 3.11
CA LEU A 120 2.91 15.64 2.54
C LEU A 120 2.93 16.09 1.08
N ILE A 121 1.91 15.73 0.29
CA ILE A 121 1.78 16.18 -1.11
C ILE A 121 1.75 17.71 -1.17
N GLU A 122 0.96 18.36 -0.33
CA GLU A 122 0.85 19.81 -0.27
C GLU A 122 2.15 20.45 0.23
N ARG A 123 2.68 19.98 1.37
CA ARG A 123 3.90 20.53 2.02
C ARG A 123 5.10 20.52 1.09
N TYR A 124 5.32 19.43 0.36
CA TYR A 124 6.45 19.26 -0.54
C TYR A 124 6.11 19.50 -2.02
N GLN A 125 4.91 20.03 -2.31
CA GLN A 125 4.44 20.34 -3.67
C GLN A 125 4.65 19.16 -4.65
N MET A 126 4.26 17.96 -4.21
CA MET A 126 4.51 16.71 -4.94
C MET A 126 3.63 16.59 -6.19
N ARG A 127 4.23 16.44 -7.35
CA ARG A 127 3.54 16.27 -8.64
C ARG A 127 3.19 14.79 -8.86
N CYS A 128 2.08 14.33 -8.32
CA CYS A 128 1.67 12.94 -8.37
C CYS A 128 0.21 12.71 -8.77
N ASP A 129 -0.38 13.64 -9.53
CA ASP A 129 -1.80 13.59 -9.94
C ASP A 129 -2.73 13.36 -8.73
N GLY A 130 -2.44 14.03 -7.61
CA GLY A 130 -3.16 13.86 -6.36
C GLY A 130 -4.59 14.41 -6.43
N VAL A 131 -5.58 13.55 -6.12
CA VAL A 131 -7.00 13.91 -6.07
C VAL A 131 -7.55 13.48 -4.71
N GLN A 132 -7.83 14.46 -3.83
CA GLN A 132 -8.43 14.25 -2.52
C GLN A 132 -9.94 14.54 -2.56
N LYS A 133 -10.70 13.69 -3.25
CA LYS A 133 -12.17 13.78 -3.33
C LYS A 133 -12.89 12.69 -2.56
N GLY A 134 -12.13 11.89 -1.80
CA GLY A 134 -12.64 10.82 -1.00
C GLY A 134 -12.35 9.41 -1.54
N TRP A 135 -12.56 8.47 -0.66
CA TRP A 135 -12.63 7.05 -0.98
C TRP A 135 -14.00 6.51 -0.61
N ILE A 136 -14.58 5.72 -1.51
CA ILE A 136 -15.91 5.14 -1.35
C ILE A 136 -15.84 3.61 -1.36
N GLN A 137 -16.50 2.97 -0.37
CA GLN A 137 -16.64 1.52 -0.29
C GLN A 137 -18.09 1.10 -0.46
N PRO A 138 -18.53 0.84 -1.69
CA PRO A 138 -19.91 0.47 -1.93
C PRO A 138 -20.20 -0.98 -1.53
N ALA A 139 -21.39 -1.21 -0.97
CA ALA A 139 -21.92 -2.50 -0.58
C ALA A 139 -22.40 -3.26 -1.82
N HIS A 140 -21.80 -4.42 -2.08
CA HIS A 140 -22.11 -5.21 -3.28
C HIS A 140 -23.42 -6.02 -3.15
N ARG A 141 -24.05 -6.00 -1.96
CA ARG A 141 -25.34 -6.65 -1.65
C ARG A 141 -26.06 -5.90 -0.53
N PRO A 142 -27.40 -6.03 -0.43
CA PRO A 142 -28.19 -5.40 0.62
C PRO A 142 -27.71 -5.79 2.04
N GLY A 143 -27.39 -7.06 2.28
CA GLY A 143 -26.92 -7.54 3.60
C GLY A 143 -25.61 -6.90 4.07
N ARG A 144 -24.80 -6.34 3.16
CA ARG A 144 -23.56 -5.62 3.50
C ARG A 144 -23.79 -4.21 4.02
N MET A 145 -24.98 -3.66 3.89
CA MET A 145 -25.29 -2.32 4.42
C MET A 145 -25.23 -2.28 5.94
N LYS A 146 -25.75 -3.29 6.63
CA LYS A 146 -25.65 -3.38 8.10
C LYS A 146 -24.19 -3.36 8.58
N ALA A 147 -23.31 -4.07 7.88
CA ALA A 147 -21.87 -4.05 8.19
C ALA A 147 -21.25 -2.67 7.89
N ALA A 148 -21.67 -2.00 6.82
CA ALA A 148 -21.23 -0.64 6.52
C ALA A 148 -21.68 0.37 7.58
N GLU A 149 -22.90 0.28 8.07
CA GLU A 149 -23.44 1.10 9.17
C GLU A 149 -22.61 0.92 10.46
N GLN A 150 -22.38 -0.33 10.85
CA GLN A 150 -21.57 -0.65 12.03
C GLN A 150 -20.15 -0.13 11.88
N ARG A 151 -19.57 -0.28 10.68
CA ARG A 151 -18.24 0.23 10.35
C ARG A 151 -18.17 1.75 10.48
N VAL A 152 -19.12 2.47 9.90
CA VAL A 152 -19.21 3.93 9.99
C VAL A 152 -19.33 4.37 11.45
N ALA A 153 -20.19 3.73 12.25
CA ALA A 153 -20.36 4.06 13.66
C ALA A 153 -19.06 3.91 14.45
N GLN A 154 -18.31 2.81 14.25
CA GLN A 154 -17.05 2.56 14.94
C GLN A 154 -15.96 3.59 14.55
N TRP A 155 -15.81 3.91 13.26
CA TRP A 155 -14.82 4.89 12.81
C TRP A 155 -15.17 6.31 13.29
N ARG A 156 -16.46 6.71 13.28
CA ARG A 156 -16.92 8.00 13.83
C ARG A 156 -16.66 8.12 15.33
N ALA A 157 -16.86 7.05 16.09
CA ALA A 157 -16.58 7.05 17.53
C ALA A 157 -15.11 7.35 17.87
N LEU A 158 -14.19 7.14 16.92
CA LEU A 158 -12.78 7.48 17.05
C LEU A 158 -12.39 8.82 16.38
N GLY A 159 -13.37 9.61 15.96
CA GLY A 159 -13.16 10.91 15.34
C GLY A 159 -12.81 10.88 13.85
N ALA A 160 -12.95 9.72 13.17
CA ALA A 160 -12.73 9.66 11.74
C ALA A 160 -13.90 10.29 10.96
N GLU A 161 -13.57 11.08 9.94
CA GLU A 161 -14.55 11.64 9.02
C GLU A 161 -15.03 10.55 8.05
N VAL A 162 -16.15 9.96 8.32
CA VAL A 162 -16.78 8.94 7.48
C VAL A 162 -18.29 9.16 7.38
N ALA A 163 -18.90 8.81 6.26
CA ALA A 163 -20.33 8.93 6.01
C ALA A 163 -20.90 7.62 5.46
N LEU A 164 -22.19 7.41 5.71
CA LEU A 164 -22.97 6.37 5.07
C LEU A 164 -23.82 7.01 3.97
N LEU A 165 -23.82 6.42 2.80
CA LEU A 165 -24.67 6.78 1.67
C LEU A 165 -25.69 5.67 1.43
N ASP A 166 -26.93 6.06 1.14
CA ASP A 166 -27.95 5.16 0.63
C ASP A 166 -27.69 4.75 -0.85
N ALA A 167 -28.56 3.93 -1.41
CA ALA A 167 -28.42 3.46 -2.80
C ALA A 167 -28.48 4.59 -3.82
N ALA A 168 -29.39 5.57 -3.64
CA ALA A 168 -29.57 6.69 -4.55
C ALA A 168 -28.39 7.67 -4.48
N GLN A 169 -27.87 7.93 -3.28
CA GLN A 169 -26.67 8.75 -3.08
C GLN A 169 -25.44 8.06 -3.69
N THR A 170 -25.33 6.73 -3.53
CA THR A 170 -24.25 5.92 -4.11
C THR A 170 -24.31 5.91 -5.62
N GLU A 171 -25.51 5.78 -6.22
CA GLU A 171 -25.72 5.90 -7.67
C GLU A 171 -25.25 7.27 -8.20
N ARG A 172 -25.64 8.35 -7.53
CA ARG A 172 -25.18 9.71 -7.92
C ARG A 172 -23.66 9.86 -7.85
N ALA A 173 -23.04 9.29 -6.80
CA ALA A 173 -21.59 9.39 -6.62
C ALA A 173 -20.80 8.54 -7.62
N LEU A 174 -21.32 7.38 -8.02
CA LEU A 174 -20.59 6.38 -8.82
C LEU A 174 -21.09 6.27 -10.27
N GLY A 175 -22.28 6.80 -10.58
CA GLY A 175 -22.87 6.75 -11.94
C GLY A 175 -23.40 5.37 -12.32
N THR A 176 -23.79 4.53 -11.35
CA THR A 176 -24.31 3.19 -11.59
C THR A 176 -25.18 2.71 -10.44
N ARG A 177 -26.20 1.90 -10.75
CA ARG A 177 -27.07 1.20 -9.78
C ARG A 177 -26.54 -0.16 -9.32
N PHE A 178 -25.28 -0.44 -9.61
CA PHE A 178 -24.68 -1.75 -9.33
C PHE A 178 -24.56 -2.08 -7.84
N TRP A 179 -24.56 -1.06 -6.98
CA TRP A 179 -24.37 -1.19 -5.54
C TRP A 179 -25.59 -0.70 -4.73
N HIS A 180 -25.65 -1.11 -3.47
CA HIS A 180 -26.83 -0.92 -2.60
C HIS A 180 -26.68 0.21 -1.57
N GLY A 181 -25.59 0.92 -1.59
CA GLY A 181 -25.20 1.97 -0.65
C GLY A 181 -23.72 1.92 -0.43
N ALA A 182 -23.14 2.82 0.39
CA ALA A 182 -21.70 2.88 0.58
C ALA A 182 -21.29 3.54 1.91
N MET A 183 -20.09 3.18 2.39
CA MET A 183 -19.31 4.01 3.30
C MET A 183 -18.42 4.95 2.49
N VAL A 184 -18.30 6.21 2.90
CA VAL A 184 -17.39 7.21 2.32
C VAL A 184 -16.43 7.72 3.39
N ALA A 185 -15.17 7.88 3.02
CA ALA A 185 -14.14 8.57 3.79
C ALA A 185 -13.62 9.77 2.97
N PRO A 186 -14.07 11.00 3.25
CA PRO A 186 -13.72 12.21 2.48
C PRO A 186 -12.23 12.51 2.45
N THR A 187 -11.49 12.16 3.49
CA THR A 187 -10.03 12.36 3.57
C THR A 187 -9.24 11.48 2.61
N GLY A 188 -9.88 10.43 2.06
CA GLY A 188 -9.28 9.55 1.06
C GLY A 188 -9.15 10.17 -0.33
N GLY A 189 -8.64 9.40 -1.28
CA GLY A 189 -8.47 9.85 -2.65
C GLY A 189 -7.61 8.92 -3.48
N HIS A 190 -6.93 9.47 -4.49
CA HIS A 190 -6.03 8.70 -5.33
C HIS A 190 -4.87 9.54 -5.88
N VAL A 191 -3.82 8.86 -6.32
CA VAL A 191 -2.59 9.45 -6.86
C VAL A 191 -2.04 8.59 -7.99
N ASN A 192 -1.09 9.10 -8.78
CA ASN A 192 -0.14 8.26 -9.49
C ASN A 192 0.86 7.72 -8.46
N PRO A 193 0.85 6.42 -8.12
CA PRO A 193 1.60 5.91 -6.99
C PRO A 193 3.12 5.89 -7.21
N LEU A 194 3.58 5.78 -8.46
CA LEU A 194 5.00 5.84 -8.78
C LEU A 194 5.50 7.29 -8.71
N SER A 195 4.70 8.25 -9.21
CA SER A 195 5.00 9.67 -9.04
C SER A 195 5.08 10.04 -7.56
N LEU A 196 4.13 9.59 -6.73
CA LEU A 196 4.19 9.86 -5.28
C LEU A 196 5.48 9.34 -4.66
N ALA A 197 5.89 8.09 -4.95
CA ALA A 197 7.12 7.54 -4.40
C ALA A 197 8.36 8.31 -4.88
N ARG A 198 8.41 8.70 -6.15
CA ARG A 198 9.52 9.49 -6.72
C ARG A 198 9.57 10.92 -6.14
N GLU A 199 8.42 11.55 -5.93
CA GLU A 199 8.34 12.87 -5.31
C GLU A 199 8.68 12.82 -3.80
N MET A 200 8.27 11.77 -3.08
CA MET A 200 8.72 11.55 -1.70
C MET A 200 10.25 11.37 -1.63
N ALA A 201 10.84 10.66 -2.59
CA ALA A 201 12.30 10.54 -2.66
C ALA A 201 12.96 11.90 -2.94
N ARG A 202 12.39 12.73 -3.82
CA ARG A 202 12.87 14.09 -4.07
C ARG A 202 12.77 14.98 -2.83
N ALA A 203 11.66 14.89 -2.10
CA ALA A 203 11.49 15.61 -0.84
C ALA A 203 12.55 15.19 0.20
N ALA A 204 12.78 13.87 0.35
CA ALA A 204 13.79 13.34 1.24
C ALA A 204 15.20 13.82 0.88
N LEU A 205 15.57 13.79 -0.41
CA LEU A 205 16.85 14.35 -0.90
C LEU A 205 16.97 15.84 -0.59
N GLY A 206 15.90 16.62 -0.80
CA GLY A 206 15.85 18.05 -0.45
C GLY A 206 16.06 18.35 1.04
N LEU A 207 15.75 17.37 1.89
CA LEU A 207 16.00 17.44 3.35
C LEU A 207 17.39 16.88 3.75
N GLY A 208 18.23 16.51 2.78
CA GLY A 208 19.59 16.00 3.03
C GLY A 208 19.67 14.48 3.29
N VAL A 209 18.61 13.72 3.02
CA VAL A 209 18.67 12.26 3.09
C VAL A 209 19.54 11.73 1.94
N ALA A 210 20.47 10.82 2.24
CA ALA A 210 21.20 10.08 1.21
C ALA A 210 20.34 8.90 0.72
N ILE A 211 20.01 8.85 -0.58
CA ILE A 211 19.26 7.73 -1.18
C ILE A 211 20.16 7.01 -2.17
N HIS A 212 20.37 5.72 -1.96
CA HIS A 212 21.19 4.87 -2.80
C HIS A 212 20.31 3.84 -3.52
N SER A 213 20.15 4.01 -4.82
CA SER A 213 19.51 3.06 -5.73
C SER A 213 20.48 1.96 -6.15
N ASP A 214 19.96 0.86 -6.72
CA ASP A 214 20.75 -0.33 -7.12
C ASP A 214 21.72 -0.80 -6.03
N THR A 215 21.26 -0.67 -4.76
CA THR A 215 22.03 -0.92 -3.55
C THR A 215 21.31 -1.94 -2.66
N PRO A 216 21.24 -3.22 -3.07
CA PRO A 216 20.64 -4.25 -2.25
C PRO A 216 21.48 -4.46 -0.97
N VAL A 217 20.84 -4.45 0.18
CA VAL A 217 21.47 -4.87 1.44
C VAL A 217 21.55 -6.39 1.47
N VAL A 218 22.76 -6.93 1.56
CA VAL A 218 22.99 -8.39 1.54
C VAL A 218 23.16 -9.00 2.93
N SER A 219 23.54 -8.19 3.92
CA SER A 219 23.60 -8.61 5.32
C SER A 219 23.45 -7.44 6.28
N ILE A 220 22.98 -7.73 7.49
CA ILE A 220 22.94 -6.82 8.63
C ILE A 220 23.64 -7.49 9.79
N GLY A 221 24.65 -6.85 10.34
CA GLY A 221 25.45 -7.35 11.45
C GLY A 221 25.62 -6.31 12.57
N ARG A 222 25.91 -6.76 13.78
CA ARG A 222 26.25 -5.87 14.90
C ARG A 222 27.61 -5.19 14.67
N ALA A 223 27.69 -3.91 15.01
CA ALA A 223 28.92 -3.12 14.94
C ALA A 223 29.01 -2.22 16.18
N GLY A 224 29.67 -2.68 17.21
CA GLY A 224 29.69 -2.00 18.51
C GLY A 224 28.28 -1.85 19.09
N THR A 225 27.87 -0.62 19.36
CA THR A 225 26.51 -0.30 19.84
C THR A 225 25.47 -0.22 18.71
N GLY A 226 25.90 -0.10 17.46
CA GLY A 226 25.05 0.03 16.26
C GLY A 226 25.06 -1.20 15.36
N TRP A 227 24.86 -0.95 14.07
CA TRP A 227 24.67 -1.95 13.03
C TRP A 227 25.45 -1.60 11.77
N THR A 228 25.96 -2.61 11.08
CA THR A 228 26.52 -2.47 9.72
C THR A 228 25.64 -3.19 8.72
N LEU A 229 25.24 -2.47 7.68
CA LEU A 229 24.53 -2.99 6.53
C LEU A 229 25.53 -3.13 5.39
N THR A 230 25.74 -4.34 4.92
CA THR A 230 26.68 -4.65 3.81
C THR A 230 25.92 -4.63 2.49
N THR A 231 26.52 -4.01 1.47
CA THR A 231 26.03 -3.96 0.09
C THR A 231 27.12 -4.46 -0.85
N PRO A 232 26.86 -4.74 -2.13
CA PRO A 232 27.88 -5.23 -3.07
C PRO A 232 29.06 -4.27 -3.30
N ARG A 233 28.87 -2.96 -3.09
CA ARG A 233 29.87 -1.94 -3.39
C ARG A 233 30.31 -1.12 -2.16
N GLY A 234 29.78 -1.44 -0.98
CA GLY A 234 30.14 -0.70 0.22
C GLY A 234 29.35 -1.13 1.44
N SER A 235 29.33 -0.26 2.45
CA SER A 235 28.59 -0.52 3.69
C SER A 235 28.04 0.76 4.32
N VAL A 236 26.97 0.60 5.09
CA VAL A 236 26.42 1.67 5.94
C VAL A 236 26.51 1.23 7.39
N THR A 237 27.16 2.05 8.23
CA THR A 237 27.12 1.89 9.68
C THR A 237 26.09 2.86 10.25
N ALA A 238 25.15 2.36 11.05
CA ALA A 238 24.07 3.14 11.62
C ALA A 238 23.80 2.77 13.07
N ASP A 239 23.33 3.73 13.87
CA ASP A 239 22.93 3.44 15.25
C ASP A 239 21.59 2.70 15.29
N ARG A 240 20.71 2.93 14.29
CA ARG A 240 19.41 2.28 14.15
C ARG A 240 19.15 1.88 12.70
N VAL A 241 18.30 0.86 12.53
CA VAL A 241 17.90 0.31 11.22
C VAL A 241 16.38 0.17 11.14
N VAL A 242 15.80 0.59 10.01
CA VAL A 242 14.38 0.39 9.71
C VAL A 242 14.22 -0.47 8.47
N LEU A 243 13.56 -1.63 8.59
CA LEU A 243 13.23 -2.50 7.47
C LEU A 243 11.85 -2.17 6.92
N ALA A 244 11.79 -1.60 5.71
CA ALA A 244 10.58 -1.16 5.04
C ALA A 244 10.31 -1.92 3.73
N THR A 245 10.67 -3.20 3.68
CA THR A 245 10.66 -4.05 2.47
C THR A 245 9.31 -4.73 2.19
N ASN A 246 8.41 -4.83 3.18
CA ASN A 246 7.05 -5.38 3.07
C ASN A 246 6.96 -6.67 2.23
N ALA A 247 6.24 -6.65 1.08
CA ALA A 247 6.05 -7.82 0.22
C ALA A 247 7.35 -8.28 -0.48
N TYR A 248 8.35 -7.44 -0.54
CA TYR A 248 9.65 -7.70 -1.17
C TYR A 248 10.72 -8.10 -0.16
N THR A 249 10.31 -8.35 1.09
CA THR A 249 11.18 -8.89 2.13
C THR A 249 11.75 -10.25 1.71
N ASP A 250 13.06 -10.35 1.76
CA ASP A 250 13.83 -11.57 1.55
C ASP A 250 14.30 -12.19 2.88
N ASP A 251 15.39 -12.96 2.86
CA ASP A 251 15.93 -13.60 4.04
C ASP A 251 16.97 -12.72 4.79
N LEU A 252 17.01 -11.40 4.51
CA LEU A 252 17.90 -10.43 5.18
C LEU A 252 17.72 -10.43 6.71
N TRP A 253 16.47 -10.63 7.17
CA TRP A 253 16.17 -10.79 8.59
C TRP A 253 15.49 -12.13 8.86
N PRO A 254 16.01 -12.94 9.81
CA PRO A 254 15.52 -14.29 10.08
C PRO A 254 13.99 -14.32 10.35
N GLY A 255 13.27 -15.11 9.57
CA GLY A 255 11.84 -15.36 9.76
C GLY A 255 10.91 -14.28 9.22
N LEU A 256 11.37 -13.05 8.96
CA LEU A 256 10.50 -11.94 8.56
C LEU A 256 9.78 -12.23 7.23
N ARG A 257 10.48 -12.72 6.20
CA ARG A 257 9.88 -13.15 4.93
C ARG A 257 8.76 -14.18 5.13
N ARG A 258 8.97 -15.10 6.08
CA ARG A 258 8.02 -16.18 6.34
C ARG A 258 6.84 -15.76 7.22
N SER A 259 6.77 -14.52 7.70
CA SER A 259 5.64 -13.98 8.47
C SER A 259 4.52 -13.43 7.59
N VAL A 260 4.75 -13.29 6.28
CA VAL A 260 3.76 -12.78 5.31
C VAL A 260 3.63 -13.69 4.11
N VAL A 261 2.47 -13.66 3.46
CA VAL A 261 2.19 -14.37 2.21
C VAL A 261 2.19 -13.35 1.07
N PRO A 262 3.13 -13.44 0.11
CA PRO A 262 3.11 -12.58 -1.07
C PRO A 262 1.97 -13.01 -2.01
N VAL A 263 1.07 -12.08 -2.31
CA VAL A 263 -0.07 -12.30 -3.22
C VAL A 263 0.09 -11.43 -4.46
N LEU A 264 0.11 -12.06 -5.63
CA LEU A 264 0.20 -11.35 -6.91
C LEU A 264 -1.14 -10.74 -7.28
N ASN A 265 -1.16 -9.44 -7.52
CA ASN A 265 -2.33 -8.70 -7.99
C ASN A 265 -2.05 -8.05 -9.34
N PHE A 266 -3.04 -8.06 -10.24
CA PHE A 266 -2.97 -7.42 -11.55
C PHE A 266 -3.71 -6.09 -11.54
N GLN A 267 -3.05 -5.09 -12.09
CA GLN A 267 -3.59 -3.77 -12.36
C GLN A 267 -3.73 -3.58 -13.87
N MET A 268 -4.73 -2.84 -14.28
CA MET A 268 -5.00 -2.57 -15.68
C MET A 268 -5.54 -1.16 -15.86
N VAL A 269 -5.30 -0.62 -17.03
CA VAL A 269 -5.84 0.67 -17.44
C VAL A 269 -6.44 0.55 -18.84
N THR A 270 -7.58 1.19 -19.04
CA THR A 270 -8.20 1.26 -20.37
C THR A 270 -7.39 2.15 -21.32
N GLU A 271 -7.67 2.08 -22.63
CA GLU A 271 -7.36 3.18 -23.52
C GLU A 271 -8.08 4.46 -23.01
N PRO A 272 -7.63 5.66 -23.44
CA PRO A 272 -8.34 6.89 -23.08
C PRO A 272 -9.83 6.79 -23.44
N LEU A 273 -10.68 7.11 -22.50
CA LEU A 273 -12.12 7.13 -22.70
C LEU A 273 -12.57 8.55 -23.02
N PRO A 274 -13.70 8.73 -23.76
CA PRO A 274 -14.24 10.05 -24.00
C PRO A 274 -14.43 10.85 -22.71
N ALA A 275 -13.94 12.09 -22.66
CA ALA A 275 -13.99 12.93 -21.45
C ALA A 275 -15.43 13.10 -20.91
N ALA A 276 -16.42 13.11 -21.78
CA ALA A 276 -17.84 13.18 -21.42
C ALA A 276 -18.29 12.03 -20.50
N LEU A 277 -17.64 10.86 -20.54
CA LEU A 277 -17.96 9.73 -19.66
C LEU A 277 -17.67 10.02 -18.18
N ARG A 278 -16.82 11.00 -17.85
CA ARG A 278 -16.60 11.41 -16.45
C ARG A 278 -17.88 11.94 -15.79
N ALA A 279 -18.82 12.48 -16.55
CA ALA A 279 -20.11 12.95 -16.03
C ALA A 279 -21.04 11.80 -15.62
N SER A 280 -20.82 10.57 -16.12
CA SER A 280 -21.69 9.42 -15.87
C SER A 280 -20.97 8.19 -15.30
N VAL A 281 -19.64 8.19 -15.27
CA VAL A 281 -18.81 7.12 -14.68
C VAL A 281 -17.94 7.74 -13.60
N LEU A 282 -18.14 7.33 -12.35
CA LEU A 282 -17.46 7.91 -11.18
C LEU A 282 -17.50 9.46 -11.21
N PRO A 283 -18.67 10.10 -11.34
CA PRO A 283 -18.76 11.57 -11.47
C PRO A 283 -18.22 12.30 -10.24
N SER A 284 -18.19 11.66 -9.08
CA SER A 284 -17.55 12.19 -7.87
C SER A 284 -16.03 12.24 -7.94
N ASP A 285 -15.40 11.50 -8.87
CA ASP A 285 -13.95 11.29 -8.97
C ASP A 285 -13.33 10.68 -7.69
N MET A 286 -14.14 10.02 -6.87
CA MET A 286 -13.66 9.28 -5.68
C MET A 286 -12.94 8.00 -6.11
N ALA A 287 -11.94 7.60 -5.31
CA ALA A 287 -11.40 6.26 -5.39
C ALA A 287 -12.44 5.24 -4.89
N CYS A 288 -12.76 4.24 -5.69
CA CYS A 288 -13.80 3.25 -5.38
C CYS A 288 -13.18 1.86 -5.18
N SER A 289 -13.53 1.18 -4.08
CA SER A 289 -13.27 -0.25 -3.91
C SER A 289 -14.35 -0.89 -3.05
N ASP A 290 -15.06 -1.90 -3.59
CA ASP A 290 -16.27 -2.46 -2.98
C ASP A 290 -15.98 -3.47 -1.83
N THR A 291 -17.05 -4.00 -1.26
CA THR A 291 -16.99 -4.92 -0.11
C THR A 291 -16.76 -6.38 -0.49
N ARG A 292 -16.48 -6.73 -1.74
CA ARG A 292 -16.16 -8.12 -2.14
C ARG A 292 -14.82 -8.59 -1.61
N GLY A 293 -14.70 -9.88 -1.39
CA GLY A 293 -13.43 -10.52 -1.08
C GLY A 293 -12.43 -10.46 -2.26
N ASP A 294 -12.92 -10.61 -3.50
CA ASP A 294 -12.21 -10.27 -4.74
C ASP A 294 -12.72 -8.90 -5.22
N LEU A 295 -12.38 -7.87 -4.46
CA LEU A 295 -12.97 -6.53 -4.58
C LEU A 295 -12.89 -5.97 -6.01
N HIS A 296 -13.96 -5.26 -6.40
CA HIS A 296 -13.97 -4.44 -7.58
C HIS A 296 -13.48 -3.05 -7.19
N PHE A 297 -12.48 -2.56 -7.88
CA PHE A 297 -11.95 -1.23 -7.63
C PHE A 297 -11.86 -0.44 -8.94
N PHE A 298 -12.12 0.85 -8.85
CA PHE A 298 -12.12 1.76 -9.99
C PHE A 298 -11.66 3.14 -9.57
N ARG A 299 -10.96 3.81 -10.45
CA ARG A 299 -10.67 5.24 -10.39
C ARG A 299 -10.26 5.79 -11.75
N TRP A 300 -10.39 7.07 -11.94
CA TRP A 300 -9.86 7.75 -13.10
C TRP A 300 -8.35 8.02 -12.98
N THR A 301 -7.68 8.11 -14.13
CA THR A 301 -6.36 8.74 -14.28
C THR A 301 -6.54 10.19 -14.77
N ALA A 302 -5.48 10.98 -14.70
CA ALA A 302 -5.49 12.36 -15.19
C ALA A 302 -5.80 12.43 -16.71
N ASP A 303 -5.35 11.43 -17.48
CA ASP A 303 -5.53 11.33 -18.94
C ASP A 303 -6.79 10.53 -19.36
N ASN A 304 -7.85 10.56 -18.54
CA ASN A 304 -9.18 9.96 -18.82
C ASN A 304 -9.17 8.45 -19.08
N ARG A 305 -8.36 7.70 -18.37
CA ARG A 305 -8.40 6.23 -18.38
C ARG A 305 -9.02 5.70 -17.10
N LEU A 306 -9.69 4.56 -17.18
CA LEU A 306 -10.21 3.89 -16.00
C LEU A 306 -9.22 2.81 -15.53
N VAL A 307 -8.77 2.93 -14.28
CA VAL A 307 -7.94 1.91 -13.61
C VAL A 307 -8.85 0.91 -12.92
N SER A 308 -8.58 -0.37 -13.13
CA SER A 308 -9.19 -1.49 -12.43
C SER A 308 -8.20 -2.66 -12.37
N GLY A 309 -8.64 -3.85 -11.95
CA GLY A 309 -7.78 -5.02 -11.91
C GLY A 309 -8.41 -6.20 -11.20
N CYS A 310 -7.61 -7.22 -10.94
CA CYS A 310 -8.08 -8.42 -10.25
C CYS A 310 -6.94 -9.25 -9.67
N THR A 311 -7.30 -10.16 -8.75
CA THR A 311 -6.43 -11.25 -8.30
C THR A 311 -6.79 -12.52 -9.07
N LEU A 312 -5.81 -13.26 -9.57
CA LEU A 312 -6.02 -14.50 -10.31
C LEU A 312 -5.62 -15.73 -9.50
N VAL A 313 -6.37 -16.81 -9.69
CA VAL A 313 -6.10 -18.12 -9.08
C VAL A 313 -5.18 -18.97 -9.95
N ARG A 314 -5.38 -18.97 -11.27
CA ARG A 314 -4.61 -19.77 -12.22
C ARG A 314 -3.50 -18.95 -12.88
N SER A 315 -2.32 -19.54 -13.02
CA SER A 315 -1.14 -18.91 -13.62
C SER A 315 -1.04 -19.06 -15.15
N ALA A 316 -1.67 -20.09 -15.73
CA ALA A 316 -1.70 -20.24 -17.18
C ALA A 316 -2.49 -19.09 -17.80
N ASP A 317 -1.91 -18.42 -18.80
CA ASP A 317 -2.50 -17.24 -19.48
C ASP A 317 -3.00 -16.16 -18.52
N ALA A 318 -2.26 -15.94 -17.41
CA ALA A 318 -2.71 -15.08 -16.31
C ALA A 318 -3.08 -13.68 -16.78
N GLU A 319 -2.25 -13.08 -17.64
CA GLU A 319 -2.49 -11.72 -18.13
C GLU A 319 -3.72 -11.66 -19.05
N ARG A 320 -3.86 -12.56 -20.00
CA ARG A 320 -5.02 -12.60 -20.90
C ARG A 320 -6.33 -12.74 -20.10
N ARG A 321 -6.38 -13.67 -19.15
CA ARG A 321 -7.56 -13.87 -18.29
C ARG A 321 -7.82 -12.67 -17.38
N ALA A 322 -6.78 -12.01 -16.89
CA ALA A 322 -6.94 -10.81 -16.10
C ALA A 322 -7.54 -9.67 -16.92
N ARG A 323 -7.09 -9.49 -18.17
CA ARG A 323 -7.65 -8.50 -19.12
C ARG A 323 -9.14 -8.78 -19.41
N GLU A 324 -9.49 -10.03 -19.76
CA GLU A 324 -10.87 -10.45 -20.03
C GLU A 324 -11.77 -10.21 -18.81
N ARG A 325 -11.33 -10.63 -17.63
CA ARG A 325 -12.08 -10.47 -16.38
C ARG A 325 -12.26 -9.00 -16.01
N THR A 326 -11.23 -8.19 -16.16
CA THR A 326 -11.31 -6.75 -15.83
C THR A 326 -12.24 -6.03 -16.80
N ARG A 327 -12.18 -6.35 -18.10
CA ARG A 327 -13.10 -5.81 -19.11
C ARG A 327 -14.56 -6.17 -18.80
N GLU A 328 -14.82 -7.42 -18.43
CA GLU A 328 -16.16 -7.87 -18.03
C GLU A 328 -16.67 -7.15 -16.78
N ARG A 329 -15.80 -6.93 -15.78
CA ARG A 329 -16.13 -6.12 -14.60
C ARG A 329 -16.52 -4.70 -14.97
N ILE A 330 -15.73 -4.03 -15.80
CA ILE A 330 -16.00 -2.66 -16.23
C ILE A 330 -17.34 -2.60 -16.94
N ARG A 331 -17.58 -3.48 -17.92
CA ARG A 331 -18.83 -3.55 -18.69
C ARG A 331 -20.04 -3.81 -17.80
N ARG A 332 -19.92 -4.68 -16.81
CA ARG A 332 -21.00 -5.02 -15.88
C ARG A 332 -21.33 -3.88 -14.92
N VAL A 333 -20.31 -3.18 -14.43
CA VAL A 333 -20.48 -2.10 -13.45
C VAL A 333 -20.87 -0.79 -14.12
N PHE A 334 -20.27 -0.50 -15.26
CA PHE A 334 -20.47 0.74 -16.04
C PHE A 334 -20.84 0.42 -17.49
N PRO A 335 -22.08 -0.04 -17.75
CA PRO A 335 -22.51 -0.44 -19.09
C PRO A 335 -22.40 0.70 -20.13
N GLN A 336 -22.44 1.96 -19.69
CA GLN A 336 -22.26 3.14 -20.54
C GLN A 336 -20.86 3.24 -21.18
N ILE A 337 -19.86 2.56 -20.65
CA ILE A 337 -18.52 2.48 -21.26
C ILE A 337 -18.51 1.51 -22.46
N GLY A 338 -19.43 0.55 -22.51
CA GLY A 338 -19.45 -0.48 -23.54
C GLY A 338 -18.32 -1.52 -23.36
N ASN A 339 -17.51 -1.73 -24.39
CA ASN A 339 -16.43 -2.71 -24.39
C ASN A 339 -15.05 -2.04 -24.46
N PRO A 340 -14.49 -1.57 -23.33
CA PRO A 340 -13.25 -0.81 -23.35
C PRO A 340 -12.04 -1.68 -23.74
N ALA A 341 -11.16 -1.13 -24.57
CA ALA A 341 -9.85 -1.72 -24.79
C ALA A 341 -8.96 -1.51 -23.55
N ILE A 342 -8.17 -2.52 -23.21
CA ILE A 342 -7.18 -2.44 -22.14
C ILE A 342 -5.82 -2.06 -22.76
N ALA A 343 -5.34 -0.87 -22.45
CA ALA A 343 -4.08 -0.33 -22.94
C ALA A 343 -2.89 -1.08 -22.35
N ARG A 344 -2.84 -1.14 -21.02
CA ARG A 344 -1.72 -1.76 -20.28
C ARG A 344 -2.21 -2.66 -19.16
N SER A 345 -1.41 -3.67 -18.86
CA SER A 345 -1.57 -4.50 -17.67
C SER A 345 -0.21 -4.74 -17.01
N TRP A 346 -0.18 -4.70 -15.69
CA TRP A 346 1.02 -4.96 -14.90
C TRP A 346 0.65 -5.65 -13.61
N SER A 347 1.65 -6.11 -12.88
CA SER A 347 1.41 -6.79 -11.61
C SER A 347 2.37 -6.31 -10.53
N GLY A 348 1.94 -6.52 -9.29
CA GLY A 348 2.72 -6.29 -8.09
C GLY A 348 2.33 -7.25 -6.98
N HIS A 349 3.21 -7.40 -6.00
CA HIS A 349 2.95 -8.24 -4.85
C HIS A 349 2.41 -7.44 -3.66
N LEU A 350 1.41 -7.99 -3.00
CA LEU A 350 0.89 -7.57 -1.70
C LEU A 350 1.45 -8.49 -0.63
N ALA A 351 1.82 -7.96 0.54
CA ALA A 351 2.08 -8.77 1.72
C ALA A 351 0.77 -8.95 2.49
N MET A 352 0.32 -10.19 2.60
CA MET A 352 -0.84 -10.57 3.40
C MET A 352 -0.39 -11.28 4.67
N THR A 353 -1.00 -10.96 5.80
CA THR A 353 -0.81 -11.67 7.07
C THR A 353 -1.96 -12.65 7.28
N ALA A 354 -1.74 -13.69 8.06
CA ALA A 354 -2.76 -14.70 8.33
C ALA A 354 -3.98 -14.15 9.10
N ASP A 355 -3.75 -13.13 9.92
CA ASP A 355 -4.77 -12.47 10.76
C ASP A 355 -5.29 -11.14 10.18
N PHE A 356 -4.90 -10.79 8.96
CA PHE A 356 -5.21 -9.53 8.27
C PHE A 356 -4.80 -8.26 9.01
N ARG A 357 -3.98 -8.35 10.06
CA ARG A 357 -3.42 -7.20 10.79
C ARG A 357 -2.08 -6.79 10.18
N PRO A 358 -1.76 -5.50 10.13
CA PRO A 358 -0.39 -5.07 9.88
C PRO A 358 0.49 -5.47 11.07
N HIS A 359 1.69 -5.97 10.80
CA HIS A 359 2.62 -6.40 11.82
C HIS A 359 3.78 -5.40 11.94
N PHE A 360 4.08 -5.03 13.17
CA PHE A 360 5.15 -4.12 13.54
C PHE A 360 6.10 -4.86 14.47
N HIS A 361 7.39 -4.78 14.21
CA HIS A 361 8.38 -5.57 14.91
C HIS A 361 9.52 -4.71 15.43
N GLU A 362 9.86 -4.89 16.70
CA GLU A 362 11.19 -4.60 17.20
C GLU A 362 12.00 -5.90 17.03
N LEU A 363 12.83 -5.93 15.98
CA LEU A 363 13.53 -7.13 15.53
C LEU A 363 14.76 -7.43 16.40
N ALA A 364 15.43 -6.35 16.84
CA ALA A 364 16.51 -6.35 17.81
C ALA A 364 16.62 -4.92 18.38
N PRO A 365 17.38 -4.70 19.47
CA PRO A 365 17.63 -3.35 19.97
C PRO A 365 18.19 -2.44 18.87
N GLY A 366 17.40 -1.40 18.48
CA GLY A 366 17.72 -0.48 17.41
C GLY A 366 17.38 -0.97 16.00
N VAL A 367 16.74 -2.13 15.81
CA VAL A 367 16.24 -2.60 14.51
C VAL A 367 14.74 -2.78 14.56
N THR A 368 14.03 -2.07 13.70
CA THR A 368 12.57 -2.16 13.58
C THR A 368 12.15 -2.52 12.17
N GLY A 369 10.93 -3.01 12.01
CA GLY A 369 10.36 -3.31 10.70
C GLY A 369 8.84 -3.36 10.71
N ALA A 370 8.24 -3.14 9.55
CA ALA A 370 6.80 -3.22 9.36
C ALA A 370 6.45 -3.97 8.08
N VAL A 371 5.51 -4.93 8.19
CA VAL A 371 5.08 -5.77 7.08
C VAL A 371 3.58 -6.06 7.14
N GLY A 372 3.00 -6.50 6.02
CA GLY A 372 1.64 -7.03 6.01
C GLY A 372 0.54 -5.97 6.02
N TYR A 373 0.62 -4.95 5.18
CA TYR A 373 -0.44 -3.92 5.07
C TYR A 373 -1.73 -4.42 4.40
N ASN A 374 -1.79 -5.67 3.97
CA ASN A 374 -3.00 -6.33 3.45
C ASN A 374 -3.73 -5.53 2.35
N GLY A 375 -2.96 -4.90 1.44
CA GLY A 375 -3.49 -4.12 0.32
C GLY A 375 -3.89 -2.66 0.66
N ARG A 376 -3.57 -2.16 1.86
CA ARG A 376 -3.85 -0.78 2.30
C ARG A 376 -2.57 0.06 2.52
N GLY A 377 -1.47 -0.32 1.85
CA GLY A 377 -0.15 0.18 2.16
C GLY A 377 0.14 1.64 1.80
N MET A 378 -0.64 2.31 0.94
CA MET A 378 -0.33 3.68 0.55
C MET A 378 -0.50 4.65 1.74
N ALA A 379 -1.70 4.78 2.27
CA ALA A 379 -1.96 5.63 3.43
C ALA A 379 -1.34 5.06 4.70
N LEU A 380 -1.64 3.79 5.02
CA LEU A 380 -1.12 3.14 6.23
C LEU A 380 0.41 3.11 6.27
N GLY A 381 1.08 2.78 5.17
CA GLY A 381 2.55 2.72 5.10
C GLY A 381 3.20 4.09 5.32
N THR A 382 2.56 5.17 4.86
CA THR A 382 3.01 6.54 5.14
C THR A 382 2.90 6.87 6.62
N ALA A 383 1.76 6.56 7.26
CA ALA A 383 1.57 6.80 8.69
C ALA A 383 2.49 5.93 9.57
N VAL A 384 2.70 4.67 9.18
CA VAL A 384 3.66 3.77 9.84
C VAL A 384 5.08 4.32 9.73
N GLY A 385 5.46 4.87 8.58
CA GLY A 385 6.77 5.50 8.40
C GLY A 385 7.03 6.64 9.40
N ARG A 386 6.02 7.49 9.63
CA ARG A 386 6.09 8.54 10.67
C ARG A 386 6.27 7.95 12.07
N GLU A 387 5.54 6.92 12.42
CA GLU A 387 5.66 6.29 13.74
C GLU A 387 7.02 5.58 13.93
N LEU A 388 7.55 4.94 12.87
CA LEU A 388 8.89 4.35 12.91
C LEU A 388 9.98 5.41 13.06
N ALA A 389 9.80 6.60 12.46
CA ALA A 389 10.70 7.74 12.68
C ALA A 389 10.65 8.21 14.14
N ARG A 390 9.47 8.37 14.73
CA ARG A 390 9.30 8.71 16.15
C ARG A 390 9.98 7.70 17.07
N HIS A 391 9.82 6.40 16.78
CA HIS A 391 10.50 5.36 17.54
C HIS A 391 12.02 5.45 17.40
N ALA A 392 12.51 5.68 16.18
CA ALA A 392 13.93 5.81 15.92
C ALA A 392 14.55 7.07 16.57
N THR A 393 13.77 8.08 16.91
CA THR A 393 14.22 9.27 17.66
C THR A 393 14.00 9.16 19.18
N GLY A 394 13.58 7.99 19.68
CA GLY A 394 13.52 7.70 21.12
C GLY A 394 12.12 7.75 21.74
N THR A 395 11.05 7.97 20.95
CA THR A 395 9.69 7.83 21.49
C THR A 395 9.47 6.39 21.94
N GLY A 396 9.04 6.21 23.19
CA GLY A 396 8.83 4.90 23.80
C GLY A 396 7.73 4.10 23.09
N ALA A 397 7.88 2.79 23.01
CA ALA A 397 6.91 1.89 22.33
C ALA A 397 5.48 2.04 22.90
N GLN A 398 5.32 2.43 24.16
CA GLN A 398 4.02 2.64 24.79
C GLN A 398 3.29 3.88 24.25
N GLU A 399 4.02 4.91 23.86
CA GLU A 399 3.50 6.18 23.35
C GLU A 399 3.15 6.13 21.86
N LEU A 400 3.69 5.14 21.14
CA LEU A 400 3.45 4.96 19.72
C LEU A 400 2.08 4.30 19.47
N ALA A 401 1.50 4.60 18.33
CA ALA A 401 0.29 3.90 17.87
C ALA A 401 0.58 2.44 17.44
N LEU A 402 1.85 2.07 17.22
CA LEU A 402 2.23 0.74 16.73
C LEU A 402 2.30 -0.28 17.87
N PRO A 403 1.52 -1.38 17.80
CA PRO A 403 1.68 -2.52 18.70
C PRO A 403 2.82 -3.41 18.22
N PHE A 404 4.04 -3.23 18.75
CA PHE A 404 5.16 -4.10 18.41
C PHE A 404 4.92 -5.53 18.89
N THR A 405 5.16 -6.49 17.99
CA THR A 405 4.98 -7.93 18.23
C THR A 405 6.20 -8.71 17.76
N PRO A 406 6.50 -9.88 18.34
CA PRO A 406 7.53 -10.77 17.82
C PRO A 406 7.22 -11.23 16.40
N VAL A 407 8.28 -11.48 15.61
CA VAL A 407 8.11 -12.11 14.29
C VAL A 407 7.60 -13.54 14.48
N LYS A 408 6.50 -13.89 13.84
CA LYS A 408 5.90 -15.22 13.86
C LYS A 408 5.89 -15.82 12.45
N PRO A 409 6.91 -16.61 12.08
CA PRO A 409 6.92 -17.30 10.80
C PRO A 409 5.74 -18.26 10.67
N LEU A 410 5.10 -18.25 9.52
CA LEU A 410 4.00 -19.16 9.22
C LEU A 410 4.53 -20.59 9.08
N PRO A 411 3.94 -21.58 9.77
CA PRO A 411 4.26 -22.98 9.53
C PRO A 411 4.01 -23.33 8.05
N PHE A 412 4.89 -24.13 7.49
CA PHE A 412 4.78 -24.56 6.08
C PHE A 412 4.59 -23.41 5.08
N HIS A 413 5.24 -22.26 5.30
CA HIS A 413 5.08 -21.03 4.56
C HIS A 413 5.05 -21.21 3.03
N ASP A 414 5.93 -22.02 2.44
CA ASP A 414 5.98 -22.24 0.99
C ASP A 414 4.73 -22.97 0.49
N LEU A 415 4.18 -23.88 1.29
CA LEU A 415 2.93 -24.57 1.00
C LEU A 415 1.75 -23.61 1.10
N VAL A 416 1.67 -22.83 2.19
CA VAL A 416 0.66 -21.80 2.38
C VAL A 416 0.68 -20.81 1.23
N THR A 417 1.86 -20.33 0.83
CA THR A 417 2.03 -19.40 -0.30
C THR A 417 1.55 -20.03 -1.62
N ARG A 418 1.89 -21.29 -1.86
CA ARG A 418 1.47 -22.02 -3.06
C ARG A 418 -0.06 -22.16 -3.15
N PHE A 419 -0.71 -22.43 -2.03
CA PHE A 419 -2.16 -22.65 -1.95
C PHE A 419 -2.98 -21.41 -1.61
N SER A 420 -2.35 -20.28 -1.25
CA SER A 420 -3.05 -19.01 -0.93
C SER A 420 -4.03 -18.56 -2.01
N ARG A 421 -3.76 -18.92 -3.28
CA ARG A 421 -4.64 -18.62 -4.40
C ARG A 421 -6.00 -19.34 -4.31
N LEU A 422 -6.06 -20.52 -3.69
CA LEU A 422 -7.31 -21.26 -3.50
C LEU A 422 -8.24 -20.53 -2.53
N TYR A 423 -7.66 -19.76 -1.58
CA TYR A 423 -8.44 -18.90 -0.71
C TYR A 423 -9.26 -17.85 -1.48
N MET A 424 -8.77 -17.40 -2.63
CA MET A 424 -9.54 -16.51 -3.51
C MET A 424 -10.79 -17.16 -4.08
N LEU A 425 -10.79 -18.49 -4.30
CA LEU A 425 -11.99 -19.22 -4.72
C LEU A 425 -13.03 -19.24 -3.60
N HIS A 426 -12.57 -19.45 -2.36
CA HIS A 426 -13.44 -19.39 -1.18
C HIS A 426 -14.06 -17.99 -1.04
N LEU A 427 -13.26 -16.93 -1.15
CA LEU A 427 -13.76 -15.54 -1.09
C LEU A 427 -14.81 -15.26 -2.17
N ARG A 428 -14.56 -15.70 -3.40
CA ARG A 428 -15.51 -15.55 -4.52
C ARG A 428 -16.80 -16.32 -4.29
N ARG A 429 -16.74 -17.44 -3.58
CA ARG A 429 -17.94 -18.20 -3.18
C ARG A 429 -18.71 -17.41 -2.13
N LEU A 430 -18.04 -16.90 -1.09
CA LEU A 430 -18.67 -16.05 -0.08
C LEU A 430 -19.27 -14.76 -0.68
N ASP A 431 -18.67 -14.21 -1.73
CA ASP A 431 -19.23 -13.06 -2.46
C ASP A 431 -20.59 -13.36 -3.12
N ARG A 432 -21.02 -14.63 -3.19
CA ARG A 432 -22.28 -15.08 -3.81
C ARG A 432 -23.33 -15.52 -2.80
N THR A 433 -22.95 -15.76 -1.54
CA THR A 433 -23.77 -16.52 -0.56
C THR A 433 -24.19 -15.73 0.67
N ASP A 434 -24.22 -14.42 0.67
CA ASP A 434 -24.78 -13.66 1.83
C ASP A 434 -26.29 -13.74 1.89
#